data_749a6b8827deecaa08a413e8428bc7bc
#
_entry.id   749a6b8827deecaa08a413e8428bc7bc
#
_cell.length_a   1.000
_cell.length_b   1.000
_cell.length_c   1.000
_cell.angle_alpha   90.00
_cell.angle_beta   90.00
_cell.angle_gamma   90.00
#
_symmetry.space_group_name_H-M   'P 1'
#
loop_
_entity.id
_entity.type
_entity.pdbx_description
1 polymer ?
#
loop_
_entity_poly.entity_id
_entity_poly.type
_entity_poly.pdbx_seq_one_letter_code
_entity_poly.pdbx_strand_id
1 'polypeptide(L)'
;EVEVSTLDGTDEFLVTATGVTINVLNQVIEADSLTLESVEYSGESVIKLSLENFRLSLNDGDASLLTVTVEAADLIVNSEGMGLRVTGGSVTADLPGGVSVSVPDDSDEGVEVVLNTTSGVLDLGDDVEALPAGPYLRVELSDATLTVADIAIRGGIVFDQETDEEGGTITRVAVAGAMLEVSGQQVAAADGAL
;
A
#
# COMPACT_ATOMS: atom_id res chain seq x y z
N GLU A 1 -7.07 6.12 -22.48
CA GLU A 1 -7.29 5.26 -23.66
C GLU A 1 -7.39 3.80 -23.18
N VAL A 2 -8.29 3.02 -23.76
CA VAL A 2 -8.46 1.59 -23.44
C VAL A 2 -8.33 0.79 -24.73
N GLU A 3 -7.46 -0.20 -24.71
CA GLU A 3 -7.27 -1.14 -25.82
C GLU A 3 -7.62 -2.56 -25.35
N VAL A 4 -8.35 -3.32 -26.15
CA VAL A 4 -8.72 -4.71 -25.88
C VAL A 4 -8.22 -5.59 -27.00
N SER A 5 -7.43 -6.59 -26.68
CA SER A 5 -6.93 -7.62 -27.61
C SER A 5 -7.22 -9.01 -27.07
N THR A 6 -7.50 -9.95 -27.99
CA THR A 6 -7.59 -11.40 -27.67
C THR A 6 -6.31 -12.07 -28.12
N LEU A 7 -5.73 -12.91 -27.27
CA LEU A 7 -4.57 -13.71 -27.64
C LEU A 7 -5.03 -14.87 -28.53
N ASP A 8 -4.39 -15.03 -29.70
CA ASP A 8 -4.75 -16.04 -30.71
C ASP A 8 -4.67 -17.47 -30.10
N GLY A 9 -5.83 -18.12 -29.98
CA GLY A 9 -5.96 -19.54 -29.67
C GLY A 9 -6.18 -19.89 -28.20
N THR A 10 -6.37 -18.91 -27.33
CA THR A 10 -6.76 -19.08 -25.91
C THR A 10 -8.02 -18.25 -25.63
N ASP A 11 -8.80 -18.65 -24.62
CA ASP A 11 -9.89 -17.80 -24.08
C ASP A 11 -9.37 -16.62 -23.24
N GLU A 12 -8.09 -16.32 -23.36
CA GLU A 12 -7.42 -15.23 -22.64
C GLU A 12 -7.64 -13.89 -23.34
N PHE A 13 -7.99 -12.88 -22.56
CA PHE A 13 -8.11 -11.50 -23.03
C PHE A 13 -7.08 -10.62 -22.32
N LEU A 14 -6.56 -9.67 -23.04
CA LEU A 14 -5.67 -8.63 -22.54
C LEU A 14 -6.35 -7.27 -22.72
N VAL A 15 -6.47 -6.54 -21.64
CA VAL A 15 -6.95 -5.15 -21.67
C VAL A 15 -5.85 -4.25 -21.14
N THR A 16 -5.55 -3.20 -21.88
CA THR A 16 -4.64 -2.15 -21.44
C THR A 16 -5.36 -0.82 -21.31
N ALA A 17 -5.03 -0.06 -20.27
CA ALA A 17 -5.57 1.28 -20.06
C ALA A 17 -4.47 2.22 -19.58
N THR A 18 -4.59 3.52 -19.85
CA THR A 18 -3.66 4.56 -19.40
C THR A 18 -4.39 5.59 -18.55
N GLY A 19 -3.69 6.17 -17.56
CA GLY A 19 -4.25 7.17 -16.65
C GLY A 19 -5.36 6.59 -15.77
N VAL A 20 -5.04 5.55 -15.02
CA VAL A 20 -6.02 4.77 -14.24
C VAL A 20 -6.16 5.33 -12.84
N THR A 21 -7.39 5.42 -12.35
CA THR A 21 -7.72 5.75 -10.97
C THR A 21 -8.68 4.71 -10.41
N ILE A 22 -8.34 4.11 -9.27
CA ILE A 22 -9.14 3.12 -8.55
C ILE A 22 -9.42 3.68 -7.15
N ASN A 23 -10.69 3.69 -6.74
CA ASN A 23 -11.07 4.07 -5.38
C ASN A 23 -11.33 2.81 -4.56
N VAL A 24 -10.64 2.66 -3.44
CA VAL A 24 -10.73 1.50 -2.57
C VAL A 24 -10.60 1.90 -1.10
N LEU A 25 -11.49 1.43 -0.22
CA LEU A 25 -11.51 1.74 1.21
C LEU A 25 -11.37 3.26 1.50
N ASN A 26 -12.04 4.11 0.71
CA ASN A 26 -11.94 5.58 0.75
C ASN A 26 -10.55 6.14 0.42
N GLN A 27 -9.67 5.33 -0.15
CA GLN A 27 -8.34 5.75 -0.62
C GLN A 27 -8.29 5.75 -2.14
N VAL A 28 -7.29 6.43 -2.69
CA VAL A 28 -7.10 6.57 -4.13
C VAL A 28 -5.83 5.85 -4.56
N ILE A 29 -5.98 4.92 -5.50
CA ILE A 29 -4.88 4.31 -6.24
C ILE A 29 -4.87 4.94 -7.63
N GLU A 30 -3.71 5.43 -8.06
CA GLU A 30 -3.45 5.92 -9.40
C GLU A 30 -2.34 5.11 -10.06
N ALA A 31 -2.40 4.95 -11.37
CA ALA A 31 -1.34 4.34 -12.17
C ALA A 31 -1.26 5.00 -13.56
N ASP A 32 -0.07 5.05 -14.13
CA ASP A 32 0.13 5.57 -15.49
C ASP A 32 -0.44 4.59 -16.52
N SER A 33 -0.24 3.29 -16.31
CA SER A 33 -0.81 2.24 -17.13
C SER A 33 -1.35 1.07 -16.28
N LEU A 34 -2.28 0.34 -16.86
CA LEU A 34 -2.85 -0.89 -16.32
C LEU A 34 -2.93 -1.92 -17.43
N THR A 35 -2.49 -3.13 -17.11
CA THR A 35 -2.72 -4.33 -17.90
C THR A 35 -3.58 -5.29 -17.09
N LEU A 36 -4.65 -5.80 -17.70
CA LEU A 36 -5.56 -6.75 -17.09
C LEU A 36 -5.48 -8.06 -17.86
N GLU A 37 -5.24 -9.15 -17.12
CA GLU A 37 -5.17 -10.50 -17.65
C GLU A 37 -5.95 -11.48 -16.77
N SER A 38 -6.47 -12.56 -17.36
CA SER A 38 -7.02 -13.67 -16.60
C SER A 38 -5.90 -14.66 -16.29
N VAL A 39 -5.74 -15.00 -15.01
CA VAL A 39 -4.76 -15.97 -14.53
C VAL A 39 -5.42 -17.04 -13.66
N GLU A 40 -4.77 -18.17 -13.48
CA GLU A 40 -5.26 -19.26 -12.64
C GLU A 40 -4.39 -19.38 -11.39
N TYR A 41 -4.98 -19.19 -10.21
CA TYR A 41 -4.33 -19.42 -8.92
C TYR A 41 -5.07 -20.52 -8.16
N SER A 42 -4.35 -21.52 -7.67
CA SER A 42 -4.91 -22.64 -6.90
C SER A 42 -6.12 -23.32 -7.54
N GLY A 43 -6.21 -23.29 -8.90
CA GLY A 43 -7.33 -23.86 -9.65
C GLY A 43 -8.57 -22.95 -9.76
N GLU A 44 -8.46 -21.70 -9.34
CA GLU A 44 -9.47 -20.65 -9.52
C GLU A 44 -9.02 -19.61 -10.52
N SER A 45 -9.92 -19.22 -11.42
CA SER A 45 -9.66 -18.13 -12.36
C SER A 45 -9.85 -16.78 -11.66
N VAL A 46 -8.80 -15.99 -11.64
CA VAL A 46 -8.79 -14.63 -11.08
C VAL A 46 -8.33 -13.62 -12.12
N ILE A 47 -8.57 -12.35 -11.86
CA ILE A 47 -8.08 -11.26 -12.69
C ILE A 47 -6.86 -10.64 -12.02
N LYS A 48 -5.75 -10.60 -12.76
CA LYS A 48 -4.56 -9.88 -12.37
C LYS A 48 -4.55 -8.52 -13.07
N LEU A 49 -4.35 -7.46 -12.29
CA LEU A 49 -4.10 -6.11 -12.79
C LEU A 49 -2.66 -5.74 -12.49
N SER A 50 -1.86 -5.60 -13.54
CA SER A 50 -0.49 -5.09 -13.42
C SER A 50 -0.50 -3.59 -13.67
N LEU A 51 -0.01 -2.84 -12.70
CA LEU A 51 0.00 -1.38 -12.64
C LEU A 51 1.44 -0.87 -12.77
N GLU A 52 1.67 0.13 -13.62
CA GLU A 52 2.95 0.84 -13.74
C GLU A 52 2.85 2.24 -13.11
N ASN A 53 3.91 2.66 -12.42
CA ASN A 53 3.96 3.91 -11.66
C ASN A 53 2.77 4.01 -10.68
N PHE A 54 2.58 2.93 -9.91
CA PHE A 54 1.56 2.83 -8.88
C PHE A 54 1.76 3.91 -7.83
N ARG A 55 0.68 4.58 -7.48
CA ARG A 55 0.62 5.59 -6.42
C ARG A 55 -0.60 5.34 -5.54
N LEU A 56 -0.37 5.15 -4.24
CA LEU A 56 -1.43 5.07 -3.23
C LEU A 56 -1.41 6.32 -2.38
N SER A 57 -2.54 7.03 -2.29
CA SER A 57 -2.71 8.16 -1.39
C SER A 57 -3.63 7.78 -0.23
N LEU A 58 -3.08 7.84 1.00
CA LEU A 58 -3.85 7.73 2.24
C LEU A 58 -4.40 9.11 2.59
N ASN A 59 -5.72 9.21 2.60
CA ASN A 59 -6.41 10.47 2.82
C ASN A 59 -7.17 10.45 4.16
N ASP A 60 -7.25 11.63 4.80
CA ASP A 60 -8.19 11.92 5.89
C ASP A 60 -9.09 13.07 5.42
N GLY A 61 -10.28 12.70 4.95
CA GLY A 61 -11.15 13.63 4.24
C GLY A 61 -10.51 14.12 2.94
N ASP A 62 -10.35 15.43 2.79
CA ASP A 62 -9.77 16.06 1.60
C ASP A 62 -8.23 16.21 1.67
N ALA A 63 -7.60 15.86 2.80
CA ALA A 63 -6.16 15.97 3.00
C ALA A 63 -5.46 14.65 2.72
N SER A 64 -4.43 14.67 1.85
CA SER A 64 -3.53 13.52 1.68
C SER A 64 -2.51 13.52 2.82
N LEU A 65 -2.54 12.49 3.65
CA LEU A 65 -1.59 12.32 4.76
C LEU A 65 -0.28 11.68 4.31
N LEU A 66 -0.38 10.69 3.43
CA LEU A 66 0.76 9.90 2.98
C LEU A 66 0.52 9.49 1.53
N THR A 67 1.53 9.58 0.70
CA THR A 67 1.53 9.03 -0.65
C THR A 67 2.70 8.07 -0.80
N VAL A 68 2.40 6.83 -1.18
CA VAL A 68 3.37 5.80 -1.56
C VAL A 68 3.43 5.72 -3.07
N THR A 69 4.63 5.71 -3.64
CA THR A 69 4.85 5.54 -5.08
C THR A 69 5.79 4.36 -5.31
N VAL A 70 5.37 3.43 -6.15
CA VAL A 70 6.13 2.22 -6.52
C VAL A 70 6.15 2.10 -8.05
N GLU A 71 7.25 1.59 -8.60
CA GLU A 71 7.45 1.47 -10.06
C GLU A 71 6.42 0.53 -10.71
N ALA A 72 6.13 -0.58 -10.03
CA ALA A 72 5.13 -1.56 -10.48
C ALA A 72 4.42 -2.22 -9.30
N ALA A 73 3.16 -2.60 -9.50
CA ALA A 73 2.36 -3.33 -8.53
C ALA A 73 1.39 -4.28 -9.23
N ASP A 74 1.19 -5.46 -8.65
CA ASP A 74 0.19 -6.42 -9.11
C ASP A 74 -0.97 -6.49 -8.12
N LEU A 75 -2.18 -6.36 -8.63
CA LEU A 75 -3.44 -6.43 -7.89
C LEU A 75 -4.22 -7.65 -8.35
N ILE A 76 -4.62 -8.50 -7.42
CA ILE A 76 -5.46 -9.67 -7.71
C ILE A 76 -6.92 -9.31 -7.40
N VAL A 77 -7.81 -9.61 -8.34
CA VAL A 77 -9.25 -9.40 -8.20
C VAL A 77 -9.98 -10.71 -8.41
N ASN A 78 -10.84 -11.05 -7.47
CA ASN A 78 -11.75 -12.18 -7.55
C ASN A 78 -13.21 -11.76 -7.30
N SER A 79 -14.14 -12.72 -7.19
CA SER A 79 -15.56 -12.44 -6.95
C SER A 79 -15.87 -11.83 -5.58
N GLU A 80 -14.95 -11.91 -4.62
CA GLU A 80 -15.12 -11.42 -3.24
C GLU A 80 -14.50 -10.04 -3.02
N GLY A 81 -13.57 -9.62 -3.88
CA GLY A 81 -12.89 -8.35 -3.77
C GLY A 81 -11.51 -8.34 -4.43
N MET A 82 -10.60 -7.56 -3.89
CA MET A 82 -9.25 -7.40 -4.41
C MET A 82 -8.22 -7.41 -3.30
N GLY A 83 -6.99 -7.79 -3.68
CA GLY A 83 -5.83 -7.77 -2.80
C GLY A 83 -4.55 -7.40 -3.51
N LEU A 84 -3.64 -6.82 -2.74
CA LEU A 84 -2.35 -6.30 -3.18
C LEU A 84 -1.34 -6.48 -2.05
N ARG A 85 -0.15 -6.91 -2.40
CA ARG A 85 1.06 -6.75 -1.58
C ARG A 85 2.16 -6.20 -2.48
N VAL A 86 2.74 -5.10 -2.10
CA VAL A 86 3.85 -4.50 -2.82
C VAL A 86 4.88 -3.99 -1.83
N THR A 87 6.15 -4.16 -2.16
CA THR A 87 7.29 -3.70 -1.37
C THR A 87 8.15 -2.74 -2.17
N GLY A 88 8.91 -1.91 -1.48
CA GLY A 88 9.78 -0.91 -2.09
C GLY A 88 9.07 0.39 -2.45
N GLY A 89 9.80 1.26 -3.15
CA GLY A 89 9.30 2.55 -3.58
C GLY A 89 9.65 3.72 -2.66
N SER A 90 8.95 4.82 -2.84
CA SER A 90 9.17 6.06 -2.10
C SER A 90 7.90 6.54 -1.39
N VAL A 91 8.10 7.33 -0.34
CA VAL A 91 7.03 7.90 0.46
C VAL A 91 7.15 9.42 0.52
N THR A 92 6.02 10.08 0.33
CA THR A 92 5.88 11.50 0.63
C THR A 92 4.77 11.67 1.67
N ALA A 93 5.03 12.42 2.72
CA ALA A 93 4.04 12.72 3.75
C ALA A 93 3.79 14.22 3.83
N ASP A 94 2.51 14.59 3.94
CA ASP A 94 2.04 15.95 4.19
C ASP A 94 1.18 15.95 5.46
N LEU A 95 1.84 15.71 6.58
CA LEU A 95 1.17 15.62 7.87
C LEU A 95 0.95 17.01 8.48
N PRO A 96 -0.17 17.24 9.16
CA PRO A 96 -0.44 18.52 9.79
C PRO A 96 0.60 18.87 10.86
N GLY A 97 0.84 20.18 11.08
CA GLY A 97 1.76 20.67 12.12
C GLY A 97 3.25 20.66 11.75
N GLY A 98 3.59 20.55 10.46
CA GLY A 98 4.98 20.57 10.00
C GLY A 98 5.74 19.28 10.31
N VAL A 99 5.03 18.18 10.36
CA VAL A 99 5.57 16.84 10.51
C VAL A 99 6.00 16.32 9.15
N SER A 100 7.22 15.78 9.04
CA SER A 100 7.71 15.10 7.82
C SER A 100 8.07 13.66 8.12
N VAL A 101 7.91 12.80 7.13
CA VAL A 101 8.33 11.41 7.15
C VAL A 101 9.33 11.20 6.02
N SER A 102 10.41 10.51 6.30
CA SER A 102 11.38 10.06 5.30
C SER A 102 11.73 8.59 5.53
N VAL A 103 11.93 7.87 4.44
CA VAL A 103 12.41 6.49 4.42
C VAL A 103 13.76 6.50 3.69
N PRO A 104 14.77 5.72 4.11
CA PRO A 104 16.04 5.64 3.41
C PRO A 104 15.85 5.16 1.95
N ASP A 105 16.50 5.82 0.99
CA ASP A 105 16.39 5.52 -0.44
C ASP A 105 17.06 4.19 -0.85
N ASP A 106 17.87 3.60 0.01
CA ASP A 106 18.68 2.41 -0.23
C ASP A 106 18.04 1.10 0.29
N SER A 107 16.81 1.17 0.79
CA SER A 107 16.10 -0.01 1.28
C SER A 107 15.04 -0.46 0.26
N ASP A 108 15.34 -1.52 -0.50
CA ASP A 108 14.35 -2.18 -1.38
C ASP A 108 13.11 -2.70 -0.61
N GLU A 109 13.21 -2.80 0.71
CA GLU A 109 12.16 -3.26 1.63
C GLU A 109 11.67 -2.15 2.59
N GLY A 110 12.05 -0.89 2.34
CA GLY A 110 11.73 0.24 3.23
C GLY A 110 10.25 0.59 3.31
N VAL A 111 9.46 0.15 2.35
CA VAL A 111 8.01 0.39 2.26
C VAL A 111 7.32 -0.91 1.92
N GLU A 112 6.28 -1.27 2.66
CA GLU A 112 5.35 -2.33 2.32
C GLU A 112 3.93 -1.79 2.32
N VAL A 113 3.16 -2.11 1.27
CA VAL A 113 1.72 -1.84 1.17
C VAL A 113 0.99 -3.16 1.08
N VAL A 114 0.02 -3.36 1.96
CA VAL A 114 -0.85 -4.54 1.99
C VAL A 114 -2.30 -4.08 1.98
N LEU A 115 -3.05 -4.54 0.99
CA LEU A 115 -4.47 -4.26 0.83
C LEU A 115 -5.23 -5.58 0.66
N ASN A 116 -6.30 -5.75 1.41
CA ASN A 116 -7.28 -6.82 1.19
C ASN A 116 -8.68 -6.27 1.42
N THR A 117 -9.53 -6.28 0.40
CA THR A 117 -10.93 -5.85 0.50
C THR A 117 -11.89 -7.01 0.70
N THR A 118 -11.40 -8.27 0.63
CA THR A 118 -12.23 -9.45 0.87
C THR A 118 -12.43 -9.66 2.37
N SER A 119 -13.45 -10.42 2.77
CA SER A 119 -13.66 -10.80 4.17
C SER A 119 -12.78 -11.97 4.61
N GLY A 120 -12.16 -12.68 3.68
CA GLY A 120 -11.34 -13.87 3.89
C GLY A 120 -9.85 -13.63 3.67
N VAL A 121 -9.07 -14.66 3.94
CA VAL A 121 -7.66 -14.74 3.54
C VAL A 121 -7.60 -14.79 2.02
N LEU A 122 -6.76 -13.97 1.42
CA LEU A 122 -6.58 -13.92 -0.03
C LEU A 122 -5.19 -14.45 -0.42
N ASP A 123 -5.17 -15.48 -1.24
CA ASP A 123 -3.97 -16.02 -1.85
C ASP A 123 -3.55 -15.15 -3.05
N LEU A 124 -2.30 -14.72 -3.07
CA LEU A 124 -1.71 -13.91 -4.14
C LEU A 124 -0.86 -14.73 -5.12
N GLY A 125 -0.78 -16.05 -4.92
CA GLY A 125 0.03 -16.97 -5.73
C GLY A 125 1.24 -17.54 -5.00
N ASP A 126 1.94 -18.49 -5.63
CA ASP A 126 2.93 -19.38 -5.01
C ASP A 126 4.15 -18.67 -4.40
N ASP A 127 4.50 -17.47 -4.89
CA ASP A 127 5.70 -16.74 -4.46
C ASP A 127 5.40 -15.59 -3.48
N VAL A 128 4.14 -15.35 -3.12
CA VAL A 128 3.71 -14.24 -2.27
C VAL A 128 2.95 -14.75 -1.06
N GLU A 129 3.31 -14.27 0.12
CA GLU A 129 2.58 -14.60 1.35
C GLU A 129 1.11 -14.18 1.24
N ALA A 130 0.20 -15.09 1.57
CA ALA A 130 -1.22 -14.82 1.55
C ALA A 130 -1.60 -13.65 2.47
N LEU A 131 -2.55 -12.83 2.02
CA LEU A 131 -3.03 -11.69 2.79
C LEU A 131 -3.97 -12.16 3.90
N PRO A 132 -3.85 -11.63 5.13
CA PRO A 132 -4.82 -11.87 6.19
C PRO A 132 -6.24 -11.44 5.77
N ALA A 133 -7.26 -11.97 6.48
CA ALA A 133 -8.65 -11.57 6.23
C ALA A 133 -8.83 -10.05 6.38
N GLY A 134 -9.52 -9.42 5.42
CA GLY A 134 -9.84 -8.00 5.39
C GLY A 134 -11.30 -7.72 5.79
N PRO A 135 -11.83 -6.53 5.49
CA PRO A 135 -11.18 -5.45 4.72
C PRO A 135 -10.16 -4.64 5.54
N TYR A 136 -8.97 -4.48 5.02
CA TYR A 136 -7.95 -3.60 5.61
C TYR A 136 -6.98 -3.05 4.56
N LEU A 137 -6.34 -1.95 4.92
CA LEU A 137 -5.20 -1.37 4.21
C LEU A 137 -4.11 -1.08 5.24
N ARG A 138 -2.90 -1.56 4.98
CA ARG A 138 -1.71 -1.35 5.81
C ARG A 138 -0.58 -0.80 4.98
N VAL A 139 0.08 0.23 5.50
CA VAL A 139 1.35 0.73 4.98
C VAL A 139 2.37 0.65 6.10
N GLU A 140 3.43 -0.09 5.87
CA GLU A 140 4.55 -0.24 6.79
C GLU A 140 5.79 0.44 6.21
N LEU A 141 6.42 1.28 7.01
CA LEU A 141 7.64 1.99 6.69
C LEU A 141 8.74 1.49 7.62
N SER A 142 9.68 0.73 7.09
CA SER A 142 10.84 0.26 7.84
C SER A 142 11.90 1.37 7.94
N ASP A 143 12.55 1.49 9.10
CA ASP A 143 13.62 2.47 9.35
C ASP A 143 13.25 3.93 9.01
N ALA A 144 11.97 4.26 9.10
CA ALA A 144 11.48 5.60 8.81
C ALA A 144 11.93 6.61 9.87
N THR A 145 12.06 7.86 9.45
CA THR A 145 12.30 9.00 10.33
C THR A 145 11.12 9.95 10.28
N LEU A 146 10.44 10.11 11.39
CA LEU A 146 9.42 11.13 11.62
C LEU A 146 10.08 12.35 12.25
N THR A 147 10.00 13.49 11.61
CA THR A 147 10.58 14.75 12.11
C THR A 147 9.49 15.75 12.45
N VAL A 148 9.54 16.30 13.66
CA VAL A 148 8.66 17.36 14.15
C VAL A 148 9.55 18.47 14.73
N ALA A 149 9.65 19.59 14.06
CA ALA A 149 10.61 20.65 14.37
C ALA A 149 12.05 20.10 14.43
N ASP A 150 12.71 20.16 15.59
CA ASP A 150 14.09 19.66 15.77
C ASP A 150 14.15 18.27 16.43
N ILE A 151 13.03 17.58 16.53
CA ILE A 151 12.90 16.26 17.11
C ILE A 151 12.73 15.23 16.01
N ALA A 152 13.59 14.21 15.97
CA ALA A 152 13.45 13.07 15.06
C ALA A 152 13.13 11.80 15.88
N ILE A 153 12.13 11.06 15.39
CA ILE A 153 11.78 9.73 15.88
C ILE A 153 12.06 8.75 14.75
N ARG A 154 13.01 7.84 14.97
CA ARG A 154 13.34 6.77 14.02
C ARG A 154 12.71 5.47 14.47
N GLY A 155 12.28 4.64 13.50
CA GLY A 155 11.72 3.33 13.78
C GLY A 155 10.84 2.83 12.66
N GLY A 156 10.25 1.66 12.83
CA GLY A 156 9.19 1.18 11.95
C GLY A 156 7.92 1.96 12.21
N ILE A 157 7.31 2.52 11.17
CA ILE A 157 6.02 3.23 11.27
C ILE A 157 4.98 2.42 10.49
N VAL A 158 3.86 2.12 11.13
CA VAL A 158 2.76 1.38 10.53
C VAL A 158 1.53 2.25 10.51
N PHE A 159 0.92 2.38 9.35
CA PHE A 159 -0.40 2.97 9.14
C PHE A 159 -1.36 1.83 8.82
N ASP A 160 -2.29 1.54 9.73
CA ASP A 160 -3.37 0.58 9.52
C ASP A 160 -4.68 1.31 9.33
N GLN A 161 -5.45 0.91 8.33
CA GLN A 161 -6.79 1.41 8.11
C GLN A 161 -7.75 0.23 7.99
N GLU A 162 -8.80 0.27 8.79
CA GLU A 162 -9.87 -0.72 8.79
C GLU A 162 -11.24 -0.04 8.79
N THR A 163 -12.25 -0.77 8.35
CA THR A 163 -13.64 -0.31 8.42
C THR A 163 -14.26 -0.81 9.72
N ASP A 164 -14.88 0.08 10.50
CA ASP A 164 -15.60 -0.29 11.71
C ASP A 164 -16.97 -0.91 11.41
N GLU A 165 -17.66 -1.41 12.46
CA GLU A 165 -18.99 -2.03 12.35
C GLU A 165 -20.07 -1.06 11.85
N GLU A 166 -19.87 0.23 11.92
CA GLU A 166 -20.78 1.29 11.47
C GLU A 166 -20.48 1.77 10.06
N GLY A 167 -19.42 1.23 9.40
CA GLY A 167 -18.94 1.61 8.07
C GLY A 167 -18.05 2.84 8.08
N GLY A 168 -17.61 3.28 9.25
CA GLY A 168 -16.60 4.32 9.42
C GLY A 168 -15.19 3.79 9.15
N THR A 169 -14.27 4.69 8.80
CA THR A 169 -12.86 4.36 8.63
C THR A 169 -12.08 4.70 9.89
N ILE A 170 -11.35 3.72 10.43
CA ILE A 170 -10.43 3.93 11.56
C ILE A 170 -9.01 3.84 11.01
N THR A 171 -8.25 4.92 11.18
CA THR A 171 -6.81 4.92 10.88
C THR A 171 -6.02 4.85 12.19
N ARG A 172 -5.13 3.87 12.29
CA ARG A 172 -4.20 3.70 13.41
C ARG A 172 -2.79 3.96 12.91
N VAL A 173 -1.99 4.62 13.75
CA VAL A 173 -0.56 4.80 13.52
C VAL A 173 0.18 4.17 14.69
N ALA A 174 1.10 3.26 14.40
CA ALA A 174 1.96 2.65 15.39
C ALA A 174 3.43 2.90 15.04
N VAL A 175 4.27 3.02 16.06
CA VAL A 175 5.72 3.12 15.91
C VAL A 175 6.37 1.98 16.67
N ALA A 176 7.22 1.21 16.00
CA ALA A 176 7.95 0.09 16.58
C ALA A 176 9.45 0.37 16.60
N GLY A 177 10.15 -0.06 17.67
CA GLY A 177 11.60 0.16 17.80
C GLY A 177 11.97 1.64 17.84
N ALA A 178 11.16 2.48 18.48
CA ALA A 178 11.32 3.93 18.45
C ALA A 178 12.62 4.41 19.08
N MET A 179 13.36 5.25 18.35
CA MET A 179 14.55 5.95 18.77
C MET A 179 14.32 7.45 18.67
N LEU A 180 14.41 8.15 19.81
CA LEU A 180 14.21 9.59 19.87
C LEU A 180 15.54 10.33 19.80
N GLU A 181 15.66 11.23 18.84
CA GLU A 181 16.80 12.12 18.68
C GLU A 181 16.35 13.60 18.81
N VAL A 182 17.14 14.40 19.53
CA VAL A 182 16.94 15.84 19.65
C VAL A 182 18.25 16.52 19.25
N SER A 183 18.20 17.39 18.25
CA SER A 183 19.38 18.08 17.71
C SER A 183 20.51 17.12 17.33
N GLY A 184 20.17 15.93 16.78
CA GLY A 184 21.11 14.91 16.34
C GLY A 184 21.71 14.07 17.47
N GLN A 185 21.19 14.16 18.70
CA GLN A 185 21.62 13.32 19.82
C GLN A 185 20.50 12.39 20.27
N GLN A 186 20.79 11.09 20.35
CA GLN A 186 19.84 10.12 20.87
C GLN A 186 19.59 10.38 22.37
N VAL A 187 18.35 10.58 22.73
CA VAL A 187 17.91 10.87 24.11
C VAL A 187 17.09 9.75 24.72
N ALA A 188 16.46 8.91 23.89
CA ALA A 188 15.69 7.75 24.34
C ALA A 188 15.60 6.70 23.23
N ALA A 189 15.40 5.43 23.66
CA ALA A 189 15.01 4.33 22.80
C ALA A 189 13.90 3.54 23.49
N ALA A 190 12.89 3.08 22.74
CA ALA A 190 11.81 2.26 23.25
C ALA A 190 11.56 1.09 22.29
N ASP A 191 11.56 -0.12 22.82
CA ASP A 191 11.08 -1.30 22.12
C ASP A 191 9.63 -1.55 22.54
N GLY A 192 8.70 -1.38 21.62
CA GLY A 192 7.27 -1.58 21.84
C GLY A 192 6.43 -0.89 20.76
N ALA A 193 5.20 -1.36 20.59
CA ALA A 193 4.19 -0.66 19.81
C ALA A 193 3.46 0.36 20.68
N LEU A 194 3.16 1.53 20.14
CA LEU A 194 2.32 2.56 20.76
C LEU A 194 0.86 2.31 20.40
#